data_d824a7bc9e17fa0aec756e6db6efeddf
#
_entry.id   d824a7bc9e17fa0aec756e6db6efeddf
#
_cell.length_a   1.000
_cell.length_b   1.000
_cell.length_c   1.000
_cell.angle_alpha   90.00
_cell.angle_beta   90.00
_cell.angle_gamma   90.00
#
_symmetry.space_group_name_H-M   'P 1'
#
loop_
_entity.id
_entity.type
_entity.pdbx_description
1 polymer ?
#
loop_
_entity_poly.entity_id
_entity_poly.type
_entity_poly.pdbx_seq_one_letter_code
_entity_poly.pdbx_strand_id
1 'polypeptide(L)'
;MIVQIYAFTNPKDAVEAAKIGVDHVGFVAGDYGQVCGELSLSEAAAIAGAVREICTSVALTMATNIDEILTMAAAVKPDIV
;
A
#
# COMPACT_ATOMS: atom_id res chain seq x y z
N MET A 1 7.87 -11.31 -16.28
CA MET A 1 7.76 -9.85 -16.04
C MET A 1 6.86 -9.59 -14.86
N ILE A 2 7.28 -8.71 -13.95
CA ILE A 2 6.46 -8.29 -12.82
C ILE A 2 5.85 -6.94 -13.15
N VAL A 3 4.53 -6.84 -13.04
CA VAL A 3 3.80 -5.59 -13.26
C VAL A 3 3.39 -5.02 -11.91
N GLN A 4 3.81 -3.78 -11.63
CA GLN A 4 3.51 -3.09 -10.39
C GLN A 4 2.89 -1.73 -10.70
N ILE A 5 1.76 -1.44 -10.06
CA ILE A 5 1.05 -0.17 -10.24
C ILE A 5 0.95 0.56 -8.90
N TYR A 6 1.30 1.83 -8.90
CA TYR A 6 1.11 2.80 -7.82
C TYR A 6 0.09 3.84 -8.28
N ALA A 7 -0.41 4.68 -7.54
CA ALA A 7 -0.52 4.71 -6.09
C ALA A 7 -2.01 4.64 -5.83
N PHE A 8 -2.47 3.50 -5.39
CA PHE A 8 -3.89 3.30 -5.17
C PHE A 8 -4.36 4.09 -3.94
N THR A 9 -5.56 4.65 -4.03
CA THR A 9 -6.14 5.45 -2.95
C THR A 9 -7.40 4.84 -2.39
N ASN A 10 -7.90 3.75 -2.97
CA ASN A 10 -9.05 3.03 -2.45
C ASN A 10 -8.95 1.53 -2.74
N PRO A 11 -9.57 0.69 -1.89
CA PRO A 11 -9.48 -0.77 -2.05
C PRO A 11 -10.14 -1.29 -3.32
N LYS A 12 -11.21 -0.66 -3.80
CA LYS A 12 -11.94 -1.14 -4.97
C LYS A 12 -11.06 -1.14 -6.22
N ASP A 13 -10.34 -0.04 -6.47
CA ASP A 13 -9.47 0.05 -7.64
C ASP A 13 -8.29 -0.91 -7.52
N ALA A 14 -7.75 -1.08 -6.32
CA ALA A 14 -6.67 -2.02 -6.07
C ALA A 14 -7.09 -3.45 -6.35
N VAL A 15 -8.27 -3.85 -5.90
CA VAL A 15 -8.81 -5.20 -6.14
C VAL A 15 -9.05 -5.42 -7.63
N GLU A 16 -9.61 -4.45 -8.34
CA GLU A 16 -9.84 -4.57 -9.78
C GLU A 16 -8.52 -4.74 -10.54
N ALA A 17 -7.50 -3.98 -10.20
CA ALA A 17 -6.17 -4.13 -10.80
C ALA A 17 -5.59 -5.51 -10.52
N ALA A 18 -5.70 -5.98 -9.28
CA ALA A 18 -5.21 -7.31 -8.91
C ALA A 18 -5.88 -8.42 -9.69
N LYS A 19 -7.20 -8.31 -9.91
CA LYS A 19 -7.96 -9.30 -10.67
C LYS A 19 -7.61 -9.34 -12.16
N ILE A 20 -7.15 -8.21 -12.70
CA ILE A 20 -6.71 -8.14 -14.11
C ILE A 20 -5.36 -8.84 -14.30
N GLY A 21 -4.58 -9.00 -13.25
CA GLY A 21 -3.31 -9.72 -13.33
C GLY A 21 -2.09 -8.90 -12.96
N VAL A 22 -2.29 -7.77 -12.29
CA VAL A 22 -1.18 -6.98 -11.75
C VAL A 22 -0.53 -7.77 -10.62
N ASP A 23 0.80 -7.86 -10.64
CA ASP A 23 1.55 -8.65 -9.65
C ASP A 23 1.68 -7.93 -8.30
N HIS A 24 1.95 -6.63 -8.36
CA HIS A 24 2.14 -5.81 -7.16
C HIS A 24 1.22 -4.59 -7.19
N VAL A 25 0.50 -4.39 -6.10
CA VAL A 25 -0.33 -3.20 -5.87
C VAL A 25 0.38 -2.32 -4.86
N GLY A 26 0.73 -1.10 -5.28
CA GLY A 26 1.47 -0.15 -4.45
C GLY A 26 0.59 0.99 -3.93
N PHE A 27 0.91 1.48 -2.74
CA PHE A 27 0.24 2.62 -2.12
C PHE A 27 1.22 3.35 -1.20
N VAL A 28 0.92 4.60 -0.90
CA VAL A 28 1.76 5.40 -0.01
C VAL A 28 1.12 5.43 1.36
N ALA A 29 1.75 4.80 2.35
CA ALA A 29 1.24 4.68 3.70
C ALA A 29 1.79 5.78 4.60
N GLY A 30 0.90 6.52 5.26
CA GLY A 30 1.24 7.64 6.13
C GLY A 30 1.05 8.98 5.44
N ASP A 31 0.41 9.91 6.14
CA ASP A 31 0.08 11.23 5.61
C ASP A 31 1.09 12.25 6.14
N TYR A 32 2.19 12.41 5.41
CA TYR A 32 3.29 13.31 5.79
C TYR A 32 3.32 14.60 4.96
N GLY A 33 2.42 14.75 3.99
CA GLY A 33 2.38 15.93 3.13
C GLY A 33 3.49 16.03 2.11
N GLN A 34 4.14 14.92 1.78
CA GLN A 34 5.31 14.90 0.89
C GLN A 34 4.97 14.64 -0.57
N VAL A 35 3.99 13.79 -0.83
CA VAL A 35 3.62 13.39 -2.20
C VAL A 35 2.11 13.28 -2.32
N CYS A 36 1.62 13.24 -3.58
CA CYS A 36 0.20 12.98 -3.84
C CYS A 36 -0.15 11.53 -3.54
N GLY A 37 -1.38 11.30 -3.09
CA GLY A 37 -1.88 9.95 -2.87
C GLY A 37 -1.49 9.31 -1.55
N GLU A 38 -0.93 10.09 -0.62
CA GLU A 38 -0.66 9.58 0.73
C GLU A 38 -1.95 9.21 1.44
N LEU A 39 -1.92 8.09 2.14
CA LEU A 39 -3.07 7.55 2.85
C LEU A 39 -2.81 7.52 4.36
N SER A 40 -3.88 7.60 5.15
CA SER A 40 -3.77 7.29 6.57
C SER A 40 -3.41 5.81 6.72
N LEU A 41 -2.92 5.43 7.90
CA LEU A 41 -2.56 4.02 8.14
C LEU A 41 -3.79 3.11 8.02
N SER A 42 -4.96 3.57 8.45
CA SER A 42 -6.18 2.76 8.34
C SER A 42 -6.63 2.59 6.89
N GLU A 43 -6.49 3.62 6.05
CA GLU A 43 -6.80 3.53 4.62
C GLU A 43 -5.84 2.58 3.92
N ALA A 44 -4.54 2.68 4.21
CA ALA A 44 -3.53 1.79 3.65
C ALA A 44 -3.76 0.33 4.08
N ALA A 45 -4.13 0.13 5.35
CA ALA A 45 -4.45 -1.21 5.86
C ALA A 45 -5.65 -1.83 5.14
N ALA A 46 -6.65 -1.02 4.80
CA ALA A 46 -7.82 -1.49 4.06
C ALA A 46 -7.43 -1.98 2.66
N ILE A 47 -6.53 -1.27 1.98
CA ILE A 47 -6.04 -1.70 0.65
C ILE A 47 -5.24 -2.99 0.77
N ALA A 48 -4.28 -3.04 1.71
CA ALA A 48 -3.45 -4.22 1.91
C ALA A 48 -4.31 -5.46 2.23
N GLY A 49 -5.32 -5.29 3.09
CA GLY A 49 -6.23 -6.37 3.44
C GLY A 49 -7.07 -6.84 2.26
N ALA A 50 -7.55 -5.91 1.45
CA ALA A 50 -8.41 -6.23 0.32
C ALA A 50 -7.70 -7.06 -0.77
N VAL A 51 -6.40 -6.86 -0.97
CA VAL A 51 -5.64 -7.56 -2.02
C VAL A 51 -4.80 -8.73 -1.48
N ARG A 52 -4.85 -9.00 -0.19
CA ARG A 52 -3.92 -9.93 0.48
C ARG A 52 -3.83 -11.31 -0.15
N GLU A 53 -4.93 -11.85 -0.64
CA GLU A 53 -4.98 -13.19 -1.23
C GLU A 53 -4.98 -13.17 -2.75
N ILE A 54 -4.88 -12.00 -3.36
CA ILE A 54 -4.97 -11.83 -4.82
C ILE A 54 -3.60 -11.48 -5.41
N CYS A 55 -2.88 -10.56 -4.77
CA CYS A 55 -1.57 -10.13 -5.24
C CYS A 55 -0.72 -9.63 -4.08
N THR A 56 0.53 -9.26 -4.38
CA THR A 56 1.47 -8.72 -3.38
C THR A 56 1.21 -7.23 -3.16
N SER A 57 1.08 -6.82 -1.90
CA SER A 57 0.96 -5.41 -1.54
C SER A 57 2.33 -4.81 -1.23
N VAL A 58 2.55 -3.58 -1.72
CA VAL A 58 3.80 -2.84 -1.53
C VAL A 58 3.47 -1.50 -0.90
N ALA A 59 3.97 -1.25 0.29
CA ALA A 59 3.79 0.02 0.97
C ALA A 59 5.02 0.91 0.76
N LEU A 60 4.79 2.11 0.26
CA LEU A 60 5.81 3.15 0.19
C LEU A 60 5.57 4.11 1.34
N THR A 61 6.63 4.55 2.00
CA THR A 61 6.51 5.51 3.10
C THR A 61 7.50 6.65 2.94
N MET A 62 7.06 7.84 3.36
CA MET A 62 7.91 9.03 3.44
C MET A 62 8.43 9.26 4.86
N ALA A 63 8.21 8.31 5.77
CA ALA A 63 8.71 8.38 7.13
C ALA A 63 10.24 8.45 7.16
N THR A 64 10.78 9.24 8.08
CA THR A 64 12.22 9.49 8.16
C THR A 64 12.90 8.77 9.32
N ASN A 65 12.14 8.07 10.17
CA ASN A 65 12.73 7.31 11.27
C ASN A 65 12.16 5.91 11.34
N ILE A 66 12.92 5.00 11.94
CA ILE A 66 12.58 3.58 11.96
C ILE A 66 11.34 3.28 12.80
N ASP A 67 11.08 4.04 13.85
CA ASP A 67 9.92 3.81 14.70
C ASP A 67 8.62 4.05 13.94
N GLU A 68 8.57 5.09 13.11
CA GLU A 68 7.40 5.36 12.26
C GLU A 68 7.23 4.27 11.21
N ILE A 69 8.32 3.79 10.63
CA ILE A 69 8.29 2.71 9.64
C ILE A 69 7.78 1.42 10.27
N LEU A 70 8.25 1.08 11.46
CA LEU A 70 7.79 -0.11 12.17
C LEU A 70 6.33 0.00 12.58
N THR A 71 5.88 1.18 13.01
CA THR A 71 4.48 1.43 13.35
C THR A 71 3.60 1.23 12.12
N MET A 72 4.01 1.75 10.97
CA MET A 72 3.29 1.58 9.72
C MET A 72 3.23 0.11 9.33
N ALA A 73 4.35 -0.58 9.37
CA ALA A 73 4.40 -1.99 8.99
C ALA A 73 3.49 -2.85 9.88
N ALA A 74 3.44 -2.56 11.18
CA ALA A 74 2.58 -3.29 12.11
C ALA A 74 1.09 -2.99 11.88
N ALA A 75 0.74 -1.74 11.54
CA ALA A 75 -0.64 -1.33 11.34
C ALA A 75 -1.19 -1.76 9.98
N VAL A 76 -0.39 -1.64 8.93
CA VAL A 76 -0.83 -1.90 7.55
C VAL A 76 -0.62 -3.36 7.17
N LYS A 77 0.44 -3.97 7.64
CA LYS A 77 0.83 -5.36 7.34
C LYS A 77 0.96 -5.61 5.82
N PRO A 78 1.74 -4.78 5.12
CA PRO A 78 1.98 -5.02 3.69
C PRO A 78 2.92 -6.21 3.51
N ASP A 79 2.92 -6.77 2.30
CA ASP A 79 3.86 -7.85 1.98
C ASP A 79 5.28 -7.31 1.83
N ILE A 80 5.40 -6.09 1.26
CA ILE A 80 6.69 -5.44 1.02
C ILE A 80 6.62 -3.99 1.47
N VAL A 81 7.67 -3.50 2.06
CA VAL A 81 7.82 -2.09 2.42
C VAL A 81 8.85 -1.42 1.54
#